data_0b392828da0a106af09cc34d26613161
#
_entry.id   0b392828da0a106af09cc34d26613161
#
_cell.length_a   1.000
_cell.length_b   1.000
_cell.length_c   1.000
_cell.angle_alpha   90.00
_cell.angle_beta   90.00
_cell.angle_gamma   90.00
#
_symmetry.space_group_name_H-M   'P 1'
#
loop_
_entity.id
_entity.type
_entity.pdbx_description
1 polymer ?
#
loop_
_entity_poly.entity_id
_entity_poly.type
_entity_poly.pdbx_seq_one_letter_code
_entity_poly.pdbx_strand_id
1 'polypeptide(L)'
;MFEGKTLLITGGTGSFGNAVLNRFLDTDIKEIRIFSRDEKKQDDMRHQLQAANADTAKKVKFYIGDVRNIQSVKDAMHGVDYIFHAAALKQVPSCEFF
;
A
#
# COMPACT_ATOMS: atom_id res chain seq x y z
N MET A 1 -8.60 16.36 -2.15
CA MET A 1 -7.17 16.51 -1.90
C MET A 1 -6.36 15.37 -2.54
N PHE A 2 -6.81 14.12 -2.37
CA PHE A 2 -6.09 12.97 -2.96
C PHE A 2 -6.73 12.42 -4.23
N GLU A 3 -7.74 13.11 -4.74
CA GLU A 3 -8.43 12.67 -5.93
C GLU A 3 -7.47 12.44 -7.10
N GLY A 4 -7.59 11.31 -7.75
CA GLY A 4 -6.73 10.95 -8.88
C GLY A 4 -5.31 10.54 -8.50
N LYS A 5 -5.00 10.42 -7.20
CA LYS A 5 -3.64 10.10 -6.74
C LYS A 5 -3.50 8.64 -6.37
N THR A 6 -2.29 8.14 -6.49
CA THR A 6 -1.94 6.76 -6.16
C THR A 6 -0.89 6.75 -5.05
N LEU A 7 -1.16 5.98 -4.00
CA LEU A 7 -0.26 5.79 -2.87
C LEU A 7 0.33 4.39 -2.90
N LEU A 8 1.63 4.27 -2.73
CA LEU A 8 2.30 2.98 -2.56
C LEU A 8 2.72 2.83 -1.11
N ILE A 9 2.37 1.71 -0.50
CA ILE A 9 2.79 1.38 0.86
C ILE A 9 3.71 0.17 0.80
N THR A 10 4.98 0.35 1.13
CA THR A 10 5.93 -0.76 1.18
C THR A 10 5.87 -1.39 2.57
N GLY A 11 5.87 -2.72 2.62
CA GLY A 11 5.70 -3.43 3.88
C GLY A 11 4.31 -3.25 4.46
N GLY A 12 3.33 -3.01 3.61
CA GLY A 12 1.99 -2.59 4.02
C GLY A 12 1.15 -3.65 4.72
N THR A 13 1.64 -4.89 4.83
CA THR A 13 0.89 -5.95 5.49
C THR A 13 1.10 -6.00 7.00
N GLY A 14 2.01 -5.19 7.54
CA GLY A 14 2.21 -5.09 8.99
C GLY A 14 1.14 -4.20 9.62
N SER A 15 1.14 -4.12 10.95
CA SER A 15 0.13 -3.35 11.67
C SER A 15 0.19 -1.86 11.32
N PHE A 16 1.39 -1.31 11.13
CA PHE A 16 1.52 0.09 10.75
C PHE A 16 1.01 0.34 9.34
N GLY A 17 1.34 -0.56 8.41
CA GLY A 17 0.84 -0.47 7.04
C GLY A 17 -0.67 -0.55 6.97
N ASN A 18 -1.26 -1.42 7.79
CA ASN A 18 -2.73 -1.52 7.90
C ASN A 18 -3.35 -0.22 8.41
N ALA A 19 -2.73 0.40 9.40
CA ALA A 19 -3.24 1.67 9.93
C ALA A 19 -3.22 2.76 8.88
N VAL A 20 -2.14 2.85 8.12
CA VAL A 20 -2.02 3.83 7.03
C VAL A 20 -3.06 3.55 5.95
N LEU A 21 -3.20 2.28 5.56
CA LEU A 21 -4.18 1.89 4.55
C LEU A 21 -5.58 2.33 4.95
N ASN A 22 -6.00 1.99 6.18
CA ASN A 22 -7.35 2.31 6.64
C ASN A 22 -7.58 3.82 6.69
N ARG A 23 -6.55 4.57 7.05
CA ARG A 23 -6.67 6.03 7.10
C ARG A 23 -6.90 6.63 5.72
N PHE A 24 -6.19 6.13 4.71
CA PHE A 24 -6.33 6.66 3.36
C PHE A 24 -7.54 6.12 2.61
N LEU A 25 -8.07 4.98 3.00
CA LEU A 25 -9.29 4.45 2.39
C LEU A 25 -10.49 5.37 2.61
N ASP A 26 -10.47 6.16 3.67
CA ASP A 26 -11.54 7.11 3.96
C ASP A 26 -11.42 8.42 3.16
N THR A 27 -10.40 8.55 2.34
CA THR A 27 -10.17 9.74 1.54
C THR A 27 -10.64 9.53 0.11
N ASP A 28 -10.50 10.57 -0.72
CA ASP A 28 -10.81 10.52 -2.13
C ASP A 28 -9.68 9.96 -2.99
N ILE A 29 -8.74 9.25 -2.39
CA ILE A 29 -7.61 8.68 -3.11
C ILE A 29 -8.07 7.69 -4.18
N LYS A 30 -7.40 7.70 -5.33
CA LYS A 30 -7.80 6.87 -6.45
C LYS A 30 -7.39 5.41 -6.26
N GLU A 31 -6.15 5.19 -5.82
CA GLU A 31 -5.61 3.84 -5.73
C GLU A 31 -4.57 3.75 -4.61
N ILE A 32 -4.56 2.63 -3.92
CA ILE A 32 -3.54 2.34 -2.92
C ILE A 32 -2.89 1.02 -3.31
N ARG A 33 -1.57 1.01 -3.43
CA ARG A 33 -0.80 -0.19 -3.77
C ARG A 33 -0.07 -0.69 -2.54
N ILE A 34 -0.26 -1.97 -2.24
CA ILE A 34 0.43 -2.63 -1.13
C ILE A 34 1.57 -3.46 -1.71
N PHE A 35 2.79 -3.16 -1.30
CA PHE A 35 3.98 -3.87 -1.76
C PHE A 35 4.63 -4.57 -0.58
N SER A 36 4.73 -5.90 -0.65
CA SER A 36 5.37 -6.67 0.40
C SER A 36 5.82 -8.03 -0.14
N ARG A 37 6.65 -8.72 0.64
CA ARG A 37 7.11 -10.06 0.29
C ARG A 37 6.16 -11.14 0.76
N ASP A 38 5.24 -10.82 1.66
CA ASP A 38 4.42 -11.82 2.33
C ASP A 38 3.08 -11.99 1.62
N GLU A 39 3.04 -12.98 0.73
CA GLU A 39 1.85 -13.27 -0.06
C GLU A 39 0.66 -13.66 0.82
N LYS A 40 0.90 -14.44 1.86
CA LYS A 40 -0.17 -14.87 2.74
C LYS A 40 -0.83 -13.69 3.47
N LYS A 41 -0.01 -12.79 3.99
CA LYS A 41 -0.55 -11.61 4.68
C LYS A 41 -1.32 -10.71 3.72
N GLN A 42 -0.85 -10.59 2.48
CA GLN A 42 -1.59 -9.83 1.47
C GLN A 42 -2.95 -10.46 1.19
N ASP A 43 -2.98 -11.77 1.11
CA ASP A 43 -4.22 -12.49 0.85
C ASP A 43 -5.21 -12.30 2.00
N ASP A 44 -4.74 -12.41 3.23
CA ASP A 44 -5.57 -12.17 4.41
C ASP A 44 -6.11 -10.74 4.42
N MET A 45 -5.26 -9.77 4.11
CA MET A 45 -5.66 -8.36 4.03
C MET A 45 -6.71 -8.14 2.96
N ARG A 46 -6.55 -8.76 1.80
CA ARG A 46 -7.50 -8.66 0.70
C ARG A 46 -8.88 -9.18 1.14
N HIS A 47 -8.91 -10.32 1.79
CA HIS A 47 -10.16 -10.91 2.26
C HIS A 47 -10.83 -10.02 3.30
N GLN A 48 -10.07 -9.45 4.21
CA GLN A 48 -10.62 -8.55 5.22
C GLN A 48 -11.22 -7.30 4.59
N LEU A 49 -10.55 -6.73 3.60
CA LEU A 49 -11.03 -5.54 2.91
C LEU A 49 -12.33 -5.83 2.15
N GLN A 50 -12.40 -6.96 1.47
CA GLN A 50 -13.58 -7.33 0.71
C GLN A 50 -14.77 -7.60 1.64
N ALA A 51 -14.52 -8.19 2.79
CA ALA A 51 -15.57 -8.45 3.77
C ALA A 51 -16.09 -7.16 4.39
N ALA A 52 -15.21 -6.17 4.58
CA ALA A 52 -15.60 -4.90 5.17
C ALA A 52 -16.36 -4.01 4.19
N ASN A 53 -15.85 -3.85 2.97
CA ASN A 53 -16.48 -3.01 1.95
C ASN A 53 -15.88 -3.32 0.59
N ALA A 54 -16.64 -4.00 -0.26
CA ALA A 54 -16.16 -4.42 -1.58
C ALA A 54 -15.82 -3.24 -2.48
N ASP A 55 -16.55 -2.14 -2.39
CA ASP A 55 -16.29 -0.97 -3.21
C ASP A 55 -14.96 -0.30 -2.84
N THR A 56 -14.70 -0.19 -1.54
CA THR A 56 -13.45 0.37 -1.06
C THR A 56 -12.28 -0.53 -1.39
N ALA A 57 -12.49 -1.85 -1.31
CA ALA A 57 -11.45 -2.83 -1.62
C ALA A 57 -10.96 -2.71 -3.07
N LYS A 58 -11.78 -2.24 -3.98
CA LYS A 58 -11.40 -2.07 -5.38
C LYS A 58 -10.28 -1.05 -5.58
N LYS A 59 -10.11 -0.15 -4.64
CA LYS A 59 -9.04 0.84 -4.69
C LYS A 59 -7.67 0.26 -4.38
N VAL A 60 -7.63 -0.91 -3.76
CA VAL A 60 -6.38 -1.49 -3.26
C VAL A 60 -5.86 -2.52 -4.24
N LYS A 61 -4.60 -2.35 -4.65
CA LYS A 61 -3.88 -3.28 -5.51
C LYS A 61 -2.74 -3.89 -4.72
N PHE A 62 -2.47 -5.16 -4.98
CA PHE A 62 -1.44 -5.90 -4.25
C PHE A 62 -0.30 -6.29 -5.18
N TYR A 63 0.91 -5.96 -4.76
CA TYR A 63 2.13 -6.29 -5.50
C TYR A 63 3.05 -7.09 -4.59
N ILE A 64 3.49 -8.24 -5.06
CA ILE A 64 4.41 -9.09 -4.30
C ILE A 64 5.80 -8.87 -4.83
N GLY A 65 6.73 -8.54 -3.92
CA GLY A 65 8.11 -8.31 -4.30
C GLY A 65 8.96 -7.89 -3.13
N ASP A 66 10.23 -7.72 -3.40
CA ASP A 66 11.23 -7.34 -2.39
C ASP A 66 11.75 -5.94 -2.73
N VAL A 67 11.80 -5.05 -1.73
CA VAL A 67 12.30 -3.68 -1.94
C VAL A 67 13.75 -3.67 -2.42
N ARG A 68 14.48 -4.76 -2.21
CA ARG A 68 15.85 -4.90 -2.72
C ARG A 68 15.91 -5.23 -4.20
N ASN A 69 14.79 -5.65 -4.78
CA ASN A 69 14.71 -5.96 -6.20
C ASN A 69 14.20 -4.73 -6.95
N ILE A 70 15.11 -4.08 -7.67
CA ILE A 70 14.80 -2.82 -8.34
C ILE A 70 13.65 -2.96 -9.34
N GLN A 71 13.61 -4.07 -10.08
CA GLN A 71 12.56 -4.26 -11.07
C GLN A 71 11.18 -4.36 -10.43
N SER A 72 11.07 -5.09 -9.32
CA SER A 72 9.80 -5.20 -8.59
C SER A 72 9.34 -3.84 -8.09
N VAL A 73 10.28 -3.05 -7.56
CA VAL A 73 9.98 -1.71 -7.05
C VAL A 73 9.52 -0.80 -8.18
N LYS A 74 10.22 -0.83 -9.30
CA LYS A 74 9.86 0.02 -10.46
C LYS A 74 8.47 -0.32 -10.97
N ASP A 75 8.13 -1.60 -11.04
CA ASP A 75 6.82 -2.03 -11.51
C ASP A 75 5.72 -1.50 -10.58
N ALA A 76 5.95 -1.61 -9.28
CA ALA A 76 4.97 -1.15 -8.30
C ALA A 76 4.86 0.37 -8.23
N MET A 77 5.93 1.09 -8.60
CA MET A 77 5.98 2.55 -8.52
C MET A 77 5.44 3.27 -9.74
N HIS A 78 5.17 2.55 -10.81
CA HIS A 78 4.73 3.18 -12.05
C HIS A 78 3.43 3.97 -11.84
N GLY A 79 3.48 5.28 -12.04
CA GLY A 79 2.32 6.15 -11.86
C GLY A 79 1.98 6.50 -10.42
N VAL A 80 2.86 6.17 -9.48
CA VAL A 80 2.65 6.46 -8.05
C VAL A 80 2.96 7.90 -7.74
N ASP A 81 2.11 8.55 -6.95
CA ASP A 81 2.29 9.94 -6.53
C ASP A 81 2.93 10.06 -5.16
N TYR A 82 2.64 9.11 -4.25
CA TYR A 82 3.16 9.12 -2.88
C TYR A 82 3.66 7.75 -2.49
N ILE A 83 4.71 7.69 -1.70
CA ILE A 83 5.24 6.44 -1.17
C ILE A 83 5.34 6.52 0.35
N PHE A 84 4.84 5.49 1.01
CA PHE A 84 4.96 5.33 2.46
C PHE A 84 5.73 4.04 2.75
N HIS A 85 6.90 4.17 3.39
CA HIS A 85 7.78 3.02 3.68
C HIS A 85 7.49 2.45 5.06
N ALA A 86 6.48 1.60 5.16
CA ALA A 86 6.18 0.94 6.43
C ALA A 86 7.24 -0.08 6.81
N ALA A 87 7.92 -0.64 5.81
CA ALA A 87 8.94 -1.66 6.07
C ALA A 87 10.17 -1.11 6.80
N ALA A 88 10.38 0.20 6.78
CA ALA A 88 11.55 0.82 7.40
C ALA A 88 11.34 1.23 8.84
N LEU A 89 10.31 0.73 9.46
CA LEU A 89 9.72 1.34 10.62
C LEU A 89 10.19 0.93 11.96
N LYS A 90 11.36 0.51 12.10
CA LYS A 90 11.81 0.31 13.47
C LYS A 90 12.15 1.60 14.17
N GLN A 91 12.26 2.68 13.43
CA GLN A 91 12.73 3.94 14.00
C GLN A 91 11.93 5.15 13.57
N VAL A 92 11.89 5.44 12.28
CA VAL A 92 11.26 6.66 11.80
C VAL A 92 10.39 6.36 10.60
N PRO A 93 9.10 6.67 10.65
CA PRO A 93 8.27 6.56 9.46
C PRO A 93 8.73 7.56 8.43
N SER A 94 8.78 7.10 7.17
CA SER A 94 9.18 7.92 6.05
C SER A 94 8.01 8.07 5.12
N CYS A 95 7.71 9.30 4.75
CA CYS A 95 6.69 9.57 3.75
C CYS A 95 7.30 10.47 2.69
N GLU A 96 7.37 9.97 1.47
CA GLU A 96 8.01 10.68 0.37
C GLU A 96 7.00 11.04 -0.70
N PHE A 97 7.17 12.22 -1.28
CA PHE A 97 6.28 12.73 -2.32
C PHE A 97 7.06 12.91 -3.62
N PHE A 98 6.43 12.54 -4.73
CA PHE A 98 7.02 12.64 -6.05
C PHE A 98 6.18 13.50 -6.97
#